data_e7684bf680551d89ad8ef1d63d0c35fc
#
_entry.id   e7684bf680551d89ad8ef1d63d0c35fc
#
_cell.length_a   1.000
_cell.length_b   1.000
_cell.length_c   1.000
_cell.angle_alpha   90.00
_cell.angle_beta   90.00
_cell.angle_gamma   90.00
#
_symmetry.space_group_name_H-M   'P 1'
#
loop_
_entity.id
_entity.type
_entity.pdbx_description
1 polymer ?
#
loop_
_entity_poly.entity_id
_entity_poly.type
_entity_poly.pdbx_seq_one_letter_code
_entity_poly.pdbx_strand_id
1 'polypeptide(L)'
;MSSFIEIQGLSKTFKEKEVLTDTTLSLKKGEILSLVGASGSGKSTFLRILSGLESATKGKVLIEGSDISSIKPRNRPIGMVFQQPLLFPHMNVLENVMYGLKMKGKNKENKKRAKDYIERVGLGEFMLHYPSELSGGQQQRVSLIRSLILKPKLLLLDEPFSSLDLQLRKELRQWVRSILKEEDTTVLFVTHDRDEAYEMGDRVAVLQDGRFLQIGSPGEIYYNPASPFVASFMSDVLILQEQQFVHASHIRVVPSVKDLTSPCWKGTVRQKLFMAGTDIYEIWVEELRQKLNLPLGWDSINGTVWLYAEEENIRTFQIEE
;
A
#
# COMPACT_ATOMS: atom_id res chain seq x y z
N MET A 1 1.34 -15.91 19.74
CA MET A 1 -0.09 -15.64 19.45
C MET A 1 -0.40 -16.31 18.12
N SER A 2 -1.51 -17.06 18.01
CA SER A 2 -1.88 -17.73 16.75
C SER A 2 -2.25 -16.70 15.68
N SER A 3 -1.82 -16.95 14.47
CA SER A 3 -2.15 -16.12 13.30
C SER A 3 -3.67 -16.18 13.03
N PHE A 4 -4.28 -15.04 12.69
CA PHE A 4 -5.71 -14.98 12.38
C PHE A 4 -5.98 -15.36 10.90
N ILE A 5 -5.09 -14.89 10.01
CA ILE A 5 -5.07 -15.26 8.59
C ILE A 5 -3.69 -15.88 8.32
N GLU A 6 -3.66 -17.00 7.61
CA GLU A 6 -2.42 -17.64 7.17
C GLU A 6 -2.49 -17.97 5.68
N ILE A 7 -1.46 -17.60 4.98
CA ILE A 7 -1.24 -17.91 3.58
C ILE A 7 0.05 -18.73 3.53
N GLN A 8 -0.05 -19.98 3.06
CA GLN A 8 1.02 -20.96 3.14
C GLN A 8 1.42 -21.41 1.74
N GLY A 9 2.63 -21.08 1.30
CA GLY A 9 3.21 -21.57 0.07
C GLY A 9 2.40 -21.29 -1.19
N LEU A 10 1.74 -20.11 -1.25
CA LEU A 10 0.82 -19.80 -2.33
C LEU A 10 1.57 -19.54 -3.63
N SER A 11 1.29 -20.33 -4.66
CA SER A 11 1.87 -20.19 -5.98
C SER A 11 0.79 -20.12 -7.06
N LYS A 12 1.06 -19.37 -8.13
CA LYS A 12 0.19 -19.27 -9.30
C LYS A 12 0.96 -19.24 -10.58
N THR A 13 0.63 -20.17 -11.46
CA THR A 13 1.15 -20.23 -12.83
C THR A 13 -0.02 -20.08 -13.81
N PHE A 14 0.12 -19.19 -14.79
CA PHE A 14 -0.76 -19.05 -15.94
C PHE A 14 -0.04 -19.58 -17.17
N LYS A 15 -0.55 -20.69 -17.74
CA LYS A 15 0.13 -21.44 -18.83
C LYS A 15 1.57 -21.79 -18.39
N GLU A 16 2.57 -21.08 -18.91
CA GLU A 16 3.99 -21.31 -18.58
C GLU A 16 4.59 -20.20 -17.71
N LYS A 17 3.85 -19.10 -17.47
CA LYS A 17 4.34 -17.96 -16.68
C LYS A 17 3.96 -18.12 -15.22
N GLU A 18 4.95 -18.26 -14.35
CA GLU A 18 4.78 -18.17 -12.91
C GLU A 18 4.59 -16.68 -12.51
N VAL A 19 3.54 -16.40 -11.77
CA VAL A 19 3.15 -15.04 -11.34
C VAL A 19 3.28 -14.88 -9.84
N LEU A 20 3.08 -15.97 -9.09
CA LEU A 20 3.33 -16.04 -7.65
C LEU A 20 4.12 -17.31 -7.36
N THR A 21 5.16 -17.18 -6.54
CA THR A 21 6.09 -18.25 -6.22
C THR A 21 6.25 -18.37 -4.71
N ASP A 22 5.71 -19.44 -4.14
CA ASP A 22 5.86 -19.83 -2.73
C ASP A 22 5.64 -18.66 -1.74
N THR A 23 4.58 -17.87 -1.95
CA THR A 23 4.28 -16.73 -1.11
C THR A 23 3.66 -17.18 0.21
N THR A 24 4.31 -16.85 1.33
CA THR A 24 3.86 -17.14 2.68
C THR A 24 3.69 -15.86 3.48
N LEU A 25 2.56 -15.72 4.17
CA LEU A 25 2.20 -14.50 4.89
C LEU A 25 1.24 -14.83 6.02
N SER A 26 1.36 -14.12 7.13
CA SER A 26 0.39 -14.18 8.23
C SER A 26 -0.07 -12.79 8.67
N LEU A 27 -1.35 -12.68 9.05
CA LEU A 27 -1.91 -11.46 9.63
C LEU A 27 -2.50 -11.78 11.02
N LYS A 28 -2.35 -10.82 11.92
CA LYS A 28 -3.02 -10.82 13.22
C LYS A 28 -4.45 -10.28 13.06
N LYS A 29 -5.31 -10.58 14.00
CA LYS A 29 -6.66 -9.98 14.04
C LYS A 29 -6.56 -8.47 14.21
N GLY A 30 -7.38 -7.71 13.47
CA GLY A 30 -7.39 -6.23 13.49
C GLY A 30 -6.16 -5.56 12.88
N GLU A 31 -5.25 -6.34 12.29
CA GLU A 31 -4.05 -5.84 11.60
C GLU A 31 -4.40 -5.29 10.22
N ILE A 32 -3.81 -4.15 9.88
CA ILE A 32 -3.78 -3.62 8.51
C ILE A 32 -2.40 -3.92 7.93
N LEU A 33 -2.33 -4.82 6.95
CA LEU A 33 -1.12 -5.10 6.20
C LEU A 33 -1.19 -4.39 4.85
N SER A 34 -0.24 -3.52 4.57
CA SER A 34 -0.08 -2.89 3.27
C SER A 34 0.79 -3.77 2.36
N LEU A 35 0.28 -4.09 1.17
CA LEU A 35 1.00 -4.84 0.14
C LEU A 35 1.41 -3.89 -0.98
N VAL A 36 2.70 -3.73 -1.17
CA VAL A 36 3.28 -2.88 -2.21
C VAL A 36 4.15 -3.67 -3.18
N GLY A 37 4.38 -3.10 -4.34
CA GLY A 37 5.25 -3.68 -5.36
C GLY A 37 5.05 -3.01 -6.71
N ALA A 38 6.00 -3.18 -7.61
CA ALA A 38 5.93 -2.65 -8.97
C ALA A 38 4.72 -3.19 -9.75
N SER A 39 4.36 -2.52 -10.84
CA SER A 39 3.35 -3.05 -11.76
C SER A 39 3.77 -4.42 -12.27
N GLY A 40 2.85 -5.37 -12.28
CA GLY A 40 3.13 -6.75 -12.70
C GLY A 40 3.79 -7.65 -11.65
N SER A 41 4.05 -7.19 -10.41
CA SER A 41 4.66 -8.01 -9.37
C SER A 41 3.78 -9.15 -8.84
N GLY A 42 2.48 -9.21 -9.19
CA GLY A 42 1.55 -10.26 -8.77
C GLY A 42 0.48 -9.84 -7.76
N LYS A 43 0.44 -8.57 -7.29
CA LYS A 43 -0.49 -8.08 -6.27
C LYS A 43 -1.96 -8.38 -6.56
N SER A 44 -2.45 -8.02 -7.74
CA SER A 44 -3.85 -8.26 -8.12
C SER A 44 -4.16 -9.75 -8.26
N THR A 45 -3.20 -10.57 -8.71
CA THR A 45 -3.36 -12.03 -8.74
C THR A 45 -3.47 -12.58 -7.32
N PHE A 46 -2.63 -12.11 -6.40
CA PHE A 46 -2.67 -12.47 -4.99
C PHE A 46 -4.04 -12.15 -4.36
N LEU A 47 -4.55 -10.92 -4.54
CA LEU A 47 -5.90 -10.54 -4.08
C LEU A 47 -7.01 -11.39 -4.68
N ARG A 48 -6.93 -11.69 -6.00
CA ARG A 48 -7.93 -12.53 -6.67
C ARG A 48 -7.96 -13.94 -6.13
N ILE A 49 -6.82 -14.51 -5.75
CA ILE A 49 -6.76 -15.83 -5.12
C ILE A 49 -7.36 -15.77 -3.72
N LEU A 50 -7.02 -14.79 -2.90
CA LEU A 50 -7.60 -14.64 -1.57
C LEU A 50 -9.12 -14.47 -1.62
N SER A 51 -9.63 -13.64 -2.54
CA SER A 51 -11.08 -13.46 -2.72
C SER A 51 -11.78 -14.67 -3.34
N GLY A 52 -11.03 -15.62 -3.91
CA GLY A 52 -11.57 -16.81 -4.59
C GLY A 52 -12.01 -16.56 -6.03
N LEU A 53 -11.70 -15.39 -6.59
CA LEU A 53 -11.95 -15.06 -8.01
C LEU A 53 -10.96 -15.75 -8.94
N GLU A 54 -9.84 -16.25 -8.39
CA GLU A 54 -8.83 -17.03 -9.08
C GLU A 54 -8.40 -18.21 -8.20
N SER A 55 -8.02 -19.33 -8.80
CA SER A 55 -7.53 -20.51 -8.08
C SER A 55 -6.00 -20.45 -7.97
N ALA A 56 -5.46 -20.78 -6.81
CA ALA A 56 -4.03 -21.03 -6.66
C ALA A 56 -3.62 -22.30 -7.42
N THR A 57 -2.37 -22.37 -7.89
CA THR A 57 -1.78 -23.59 -8.43
C THR A 57 -1.30 -24.50 -7.28
N LYS A 58 -0.74 -23.90 -6.22
CA LYS A 58 -0.29 -24.57 -5.00
C LYS A 58 -0.56 -23.66 -3.79
N GLY A 59 -0.47 -24.25 -2.60
CA GLY A 59 -0.59 -23.54 -1.32
C GLY A 59 -2.02 -23.51 -0.78
N LYS A 60 -2.17 -22.85 0.38
CA LYS A 60 -3.44 -22.80 1.12
C LYS A 60 -3.65 -21.40 1.70
N VAL A 61 -4.94 -21.08 1.90
CA VAL A 61 -5.37 -19.88 2.62
C VAL A 61 -6.23 -20.32 3.79
N LEU A 62 -5.78 -20.00 5.00
CA LEU A 62 -6.48 -20.33 6.23
C LEU A 62 -6.99 -19.08 6.92
N ILE A 63 -8.20 -19.14 7.44
CA ILE A 63 -8.80 -18.12 8.31
C ILE A 63 -9.21 -18.80 9.61
N GLU A 64 -8.64 -18.36 10.74
CA GLU A 64 -8.83 -19.02 12.05
C GLU A 64 -8.58 -20.52 11.98
N GLY A 65 -7.51 -20.93 11.30
CA GLY A 65 -7.12 -22.33 11.12
C GLY A 65 -7.96 -23.12 10.12
N SER A 66 -9.04 -22.55 9.58
CA SER A 66 -9.91 -23.23 8.61
C SER A 66 -9.45 -22.94 7.18
N ASP A 67 -9.19 -23.96 6.37
CA ASP A 67 -8.82 -23.83 4.96
C ASP A 67 -10.02 -23.35 4.12
N ILE A 68 -9.85 -22.20 3.48
CA ILE A 68 -10.88 -21.59 2.62
C ILE A 68 -10.54 -21.68 1.12
N SER A 69 -9.45 -22.35 0.76
CA SER A 69 -8.92 -22.35 -0.61
C SER A 69 -9.94 -22.87 -1.64
N SER A 70 -10.72 -23.90 -1.28
CA SER A 70 -11.76 -24.49 -2.14
C SER A 70 -13.13 -23.82 -2.02
N ILE A 71 -13.30 -22.87 -1.08
CA ILE A 71 -14.60 -22.21 -0.86
C ILE A 71 -14.88 -21.22 -2.00
N LYS A 72 -16.09 -21.30 -2.57
CA LYS A 72 -16.53 -20.36 -3.62
C LYS A 72 -16.54 -18.91 -3.11
N PRO A 73 -16.25 -17.90 -3.96
CA PRO A 73 -16.13 -16.48 -3.54
C PRO A 73 -17.29 -15.99 -2.68
N ARG A 74 -18.52 -16.26 -3.08
CA ARG A 74 -19.74 -15.81 -2.36
C ARG A 74 -19.87 -16.35 -0.94
N ASN A 75 -19.18 -17.44 -0.62
CA ASN A 75 -19.24 -18.10 0.68
C ASN A 75 -17.99 -17.84 1.53
N ARG A 76 -16.96 -17.16 0.99
CA ARG A 76 -15.77 -16.78 1.76
C ARG A 76 -16.12 -15.67 2.74
N PRO A 77 -15.59 -15.70 3.98
CA PRO A 77 -15.77 -14.61 4.95
C PRO A 77 -14.87 -13.41 4.62
N ILE A 78 -14.76 -13.06 3.34
CA ILE A 78 -13.87 -12.02 2.80
C ILE A 78 -14.72 -10.95 2.12
N GLY A 79 -14.46 -9.68 2.45
CA GLY A 79 -14.95 -8.53 1.71
C GLY A 79 -13.89 -8.04 0.74
N MET A 80 -14.31 -7.46 -0.39
CA MET A 80 -13.39 -6.84 -1.34
C MET A 80 -13.92 -5.48 -1.80
N VAL A 81 -13.04 -4.49 -1.81
CA VAL A 81 -13.26 -3.17 -2.41
C VAL A 81 -12.28 -3.06 -3.57
N PHE A 82 -12.82 -2.85 -4.75
CA PHE A 82 -12.05 -2.72 -5.98
C PHE A 82 -11.56 -1.28 -6.18
N GLN A 83 -10.59 -1.11 -7.04
CA GLN A 83 -10.05 0.19 -7.46
C GLN A 83 -11.17 1.13 -7.96
N GLN A 84 -12.09 0.62 -8.77
CA GLN A 84 -13.34 1.30 -9.10
C GLN A 84 -14.41 0.92 -8.09
N PRO A 85 -15.27 1.84 -7.64
CA PRO A 85 -16.27 1.58 -6.59
C PRO A 85 -17.27 0.46 -6.91
N LEU A 86 -17.50 0.15 -8.19
CA LEU A 86 -18.41 -0.90 -8.70
C LEU A 86 -19.78 -0.90 -7.98
N LEU A 87 -20.38 0.29 -7.82
CA LEU A 87 -21.73 0.42 -7.26
C LEU A 87 -22.78 -0.04 -8.27
N PHE A 88 -23.90 -0.55 -7.76
CA PHE A 88 -25.05 -0.86 -8.59
C PHE A 88 -25.73 0.42 -9.06
N PRO A 89 -25.68 0.77 -10.38
CA PRO A 89 -26.10 2.09 -10.86
C PRO A 89 -27.61 2.33 -10.73
N HIS A 90 -28.40 1.28 -10.68
CA HIS A 90 -29.86 1.29 -10.53
C HIS A 90 -30.33 1.27 -9.07
N MET A 91 -29.42 1.30 -8.12
CA MET A 91 -29.67 1.34 -6.68
C MET A 91 -29.14 2.64 -6.08
N ASN A 92 -29.89 3.26 -5.18
CA ASN A 92 -29.41 4.38 -4.40
C ASN A 92 -28.37 3.95 -3.34
N VAL A 93 -27.80 4.91 -2.61
CA VAL A 93 -26.77 4.65 -1.57
C VAL A 93 -27.26 3.63 -0.55
N LEU A 94 -28.43 3.84 0.03
CA LEU A 94 -28.99 2.94 1.05
C LEU A 94 -29.18 1.52 0.50
N GLU A 95 -29.67 1.40 -0.72
CA GLU A 95 -29.89 0.10 -1.36
C GLU A 95 -28.58 -0.62 -1.67
N ASN A 96 -27.56 0.12 -2.15
CA ASN A 96 -26.22 -0.42 -2.35
C ASN A 96 -25.64 -0.99 -1.06
N VAL A 97 -25.69 -0.23 0.05
CA VAL A 97 -25.17 -0.66 1.36
C VAL A 97 -25.95 -1.84 1.91
N MET A 98 -27.27 -1.84 1.72
CA MET A 98 -28.14 -2.94 2.20
C MET A 98 -28.06 -4.21 1.35
N TYR A 99 -27.48 -4.17 0.16
CA TYR A 99 -27.54 -5.29 -0.79
C TYR A 99 -27.08 -6.61 -0.18
N GLY A 100 -25.88 -6.64 0.39
CA GLY A 100 -25.37 -7.87 1.02
C GLY A 100 -26.12 -8.31 2.26
N LEU A 101 -26.66 -7.37 3.05
CA LEU A 101 -27.51 -7.70 4.21
C LEU A 101 -28.84 -8.33 3.80
N LYS A 102 -29.44 -7.90 2.69
CA LYS A 102 -30.67 -8.51 2.15
C LYS A 102 -30.48 -9.97 1.77
N MET A 103 -29.29 -10.35 1.31
CA MET A 103 -28.95 -11.74 0.97
C MET A 103 -28.84 -12.65 2.21
N LYS A 104 -28.52 -12.08 3.40
CA LYS A 104 -28.46 -12.81 4.68
C LYS A 104 -29.82 -12.86 5.41
N GLY A 105 -30.85 -12.20 4.89
CA GLY A 105 -32.21 -12.15 5.44
C GLY A 105 -32.74 -10.74 5.63
N LYS A 106 -34.07 -10.57 5.49
CA LYS A 106 -34.73 -9.27 5.72
C LYS A 106 -34.95 -9.05 7.21
N ASN A 107 -34.28 -8.07 7.81
CA ASN A 107 -34.48 -7.66 9.19
C ASN A 107 -34.60 -6.12 9.25
N LYS A 108 -35.53 -5.59 10.07
CA LYS A 108 -35.64 -4.14 10.33
C LYS A 108 -34.35 -3.55 10.92
N GLU A 109 -33.65 -4.33 11.71
CA GLU A 109 -32.36 -3.98 12.30
C GLU A 109 -31.27 -3.72 11.23
N ASN A 110 -31.28 -4.49 10.14
CA ASN A 110 -30.38 -4.29 9.01
C ASN A 110 -30.53 -2.91 8.36
N LYS A 111 -31.77 -2.40 8.27
CA LYS A 111 -32.03 -1.06 7.73
C LYS A 111 -31.50 0.05 8.65
N LYS A 112 -31.72 -0.12 9.97
CA LYS A 112 -31.18 0.83 10.97
C LYS A 112 -29.66 0.85 10.89
N ARG A 113 -29.04 -0.32 10.94
CA ARG A 113 -27.59 -0.44 10.84
C ARG A 113 -27.01 0.17 9.55
N ALA A 114 -27.66 -0.04 8.40
CA ALA A 114 -27.21 0.58 7.14
C ALA A 114 -27.27 2.12 7.20
N LYS A 115 -28.33 2.67 7.79
CA LYS A 115 -28.43 4.12 7.96
C LYS A 115 -27.33 4.66 8.90
N ASP A 116 -27.13 4.01 10.06
CA ASP A 116 -26.11 4.40 11.03
C ASP A 116 -24.70 4.40 10.37
N TYR A 117 -24.38 3.39 9.53
CA TYR A 117 -23.11 3.37 8.78
C TYR A 117 -23.01 4.50 7.76
N ILE A 118 -24.10 4.80 7.03
CA ILE A 118 -24.12 5.88 6.04
C ILE A 118 -23.95 7.25 6.72
N GLU A 119 -24.57 7.47 7.87
CA GLU A 119 -24.41 8.69 8.68
C GLU A 119 -22.97 8.85 9.20
N ARG A 120 -22.41 7.78 9.76
CA ARG A 120 -21.00 7.76 10.26
C ARG A 120 -19.97 8.13 9.18
N VAL A 121 -20.25 7.84 7.92
CA VAL A 121 -19.34 8.18 6.82
C VAL A 121 -19.65 9.54 6.17
N GLY A 122 -20.54 10.33 6.77
CA GLY A 122 -20.89 11.66 6.30
C GLY A 122 -21.73 11.66 5.01
N LEU A 123 -22.49 10.58 4.77
CA LEU A 123 -23.33 10.43 3.59
C LEU A 123 -24.85 10.44 3.93
N GLY A 124 -25.23 10.93 5.11
CA GLY A 124 -26.63 10.95 5.55
C GLY A 124 -27.57 11.62 4.57
N GLU A 125 -27.21 12.79 4.05
CA GLU A 125 -28.01 13.55 3.07
C GLU A 125 -28.08 12.87 1.71
N PHE A 126 -27.12 11.99 1.39
CA PHE A 126 -27.02 11.29 0.10
C PHE A 126 -27.66 9.90 0.09
N MET A 127 -28.37 9.49 1.15
CA MET A 127 -28.93 8.13 1.28
C MET A 127 -29.79 7.70 0.11
N LEU A 128 -30.52 8.61 -0.51
CA LEU A 128 -31.44 8.35 -1.63
C LEU A 128 -30.83 8.70 -2.99
N HIS A 129 -29.61 9.22 -3.05
CA HIS A 129 -28.92 9.54 -4.29
C HIS A 129 -28.40 8.28 -4.98
N TYR A 130 -28.39 8.32 -6.30
CA TYR A 130 -27.82 7.26 -7.14
C TYR A 130 -26.32 7.49 -7.36
N PRO A 131 -25.56 6.45 -7.74
CA PRO A 131 -24.12 6.57 -7.96
C PRO A 131 -23.71 7.69 -8.91
N SER A 132 -24.50 7.98 -9.95
CA SER A 132 -24.24 9.06 -10.91
C SER A 132 -24.32 10.47 -10.33
N GLU A 133 -24.94 10.62 -9.16
CA GLU A 133 -25.13 11.89 -8.46
C GLU A 133 -24.06 12.13 -7.38
N LEU A 134 -23.13 11.18 -7.20
CA LEU A 134 -22.11 11.19 -6.17
C LEU A 134 -20.72 11.52 -6.76
N SER A 135 -19.91 12.26 -6.00
CA SER A 135 -18.50 12.40 -6.31
C SER A 135 -17.75 11.06 -6.21
N GLY A 136 -16.57 10.94 -6.84
CA GLY A 136 -15.76 9.73 -6.78
C GLY A 136 -15.42 9.29 -5.34
N GLY A 137 -15.11 10.25 -4.47
CA GLY A 137 -14.86 9.97 -3.05
C GLY A 137 -16.09 9.49 -2.29
N GLN A 138 -17.27 10.04 -2.59
CA GLN A 138 -18.53 9.56 -2.01
C GLN A 138 -18.84 8.14 -2.46
N GLN A 139 -18.66 7.83 -3.76
CA GLN A 139 -18.82 6.48 -4.28
C GLN A 139 -17.86 5.49 -3.61
N GLN A 140 -16.62 5.90 -3.36
CA GLN A 140 -15.62 5.06 -2.68
C GLN A 140 -16.02 4.79 -1.24
N ARG A 141 -16.52 5.80 -0.50
CA ARG A 141 -17.09 5.60 0.85
C ARG A 141 -18.24 4.62 0.84
N VAL A 142 -19.18 4.73 -0.10
CA VAL A 142 -20.30 3.78 -0.24
C VAL A 142 -19.78 2.35 -0.50
N SER A 143 -18.80 2.17 -1.38
CA SER A 143 -18.20 0.87 -1.70
C SER A 143 -17.55 0.23 -0.47
N LEU A 144 -16.82 1.04 0.32
CA LEU A 144 -16.18 0.58 1.55
C LEU A 144 -17.21 0.10 2.58
N ILE A 145 -18.21 0.95 2.92
CA ILE A 145 -19.20 0.57 3.93
C ILE A 145 -20.10 -0.58 3.49
N ARG A 146 -20.38 -0.72 2.19
CA ARG A 146 -21.08 -1.89 1.63
C ARG A 146 -20.34 -3.19 1.94
N SER A 147 -19.02 -3.17 1.96
CA SER A 147 -18.19 -4.33 2.31
C SER A 147 -18.05 -4.50 3.82
N LEU A 148 -17.81 -3.43 4.58
CA LEU A 148 -17.63 -3.43 6.04
C LEU A 148 -18.88 -3.85 6.80
N ILE A 149 -20.07 -3.43 6.34
CA ILE A 149 -21.33 -3.73 7.02
C ILE A 149 -21.60 -5.23 7.13
N LEU A 150 -20.97 -6.05 6.30
CA LEU A 150 -21.08 -7.52 6.33
C LEU A 150 -20.20 -8.15 7.41
N LYS A 151 -19.33 -7.37 8.07
CA LYS A 151 -18.33 -7.79 9.06
C LYS A 151 -17.48 -8.96 8.54
N PRO A 152 -16.73 -8.75 7.44
CA PRO A 152 -15.86 -9.79 6.92
C PRO A 152 -14.73 -10.08 7.90
N LYS A 153 -14.21 -11.31 7.91
CA LYS A 153 -13.00 -11.67 8.68
C LYS A 153 -11.73 -11.08 8.07
N LEU A 154 -11.73 -10.87 6.75
CA LEU A 154 -10.66 -10.19 6.01
C LEU A 154 -11.28 -9.23 5.01
N LEU A 155 -10.82 -7.99 4.99
CA LEU A 155 -11.17 -7.01 3.98
C LEU A 155 -9.98 -6.81 3.03
N LEU A 156 -10.21 -6.98 1.75
CA LEU A 156 -9.24 -6.72 0.68
C LEU A 156 -9.55 -5.36 0.06
N LEU A 157 -8.55 -4.47 0.03
CA LEU A 157 -8.65 -3.16 -0.59
C LEU A 157 -7.67 -3.10 -1.77
N ASP A 158 -8.17 -3.03 -3.00
CA ASP A 158 -7.37 -3.02 -4.22
C ASP A 158 -7.25 -1.60 -4.75
N GLU A 159 -6.13 -0.92 -4.47
CA GLU A 159 -5.83 0.47 -4.86
C GLU A 159 -7.01 1.45 -4.67
N PRO A 160 -7.63 1.51 -3.48
CA PRO A 160 -8.92 2.17 -3.29
C PRO A 160 -8.87 3.70 -3.46
N PHE A 161 -7.69 4.30 -3.56
CA PHE A 161 -7.52 5.75 -3.65
C PHE A 161 -6.94 6.23 -4.98
N SER A 162 -6.57 5.33 -5.88
CA SER A 162 -5.81 5.65 -7.10
C SER A 162 -6.55 6.58 -8.08
N SER A 163 -7.89 6.55 -8.10
CA SER A 163 -8.73 7.36 -8.99
C SER A 163 -9.12 8.73 -8.42
N LEU A 164 -8.61 9.10 -7.23
CA LEU A 164 -8.97 10.33 -6.53
C LEU A 164 -7.91 11.42 -6.68
N ASP A 165 -8.33 12.68 -6.61
CA ASP A 165 -7.40 13.80 -6.52
C ASP A 165 -6.60 13.78 -5.22
N LEU A 166 -5.48 14.50 -5.19
CA LEU A 166 -4.48 14.43 -4.10
C LEU A 166 -5.05 14.81 -2.73
N GLN A 167 -5.88 15.87 -2.67
CA GLN A 167 -6.43 16.35 -1.40
C GLN A 167 -7.46 15.37 -0.85
N LEU A 168 -8.41 14.95 -1.69
CA LEU A 168 -9.45 14.00 -1.31
C LEU A 168 -8.85 12.64 -0.93
N ARG A 169 -7.76 12.22 -1.59
CA ARG A 169 -7.01 11.00 -1.27
C ARG A 169 -6.49 11.02 0.16
N LYS A 170 -5.85 12.13 0.58
CA LYS A 170 -5.31 12.27 1.93
C LYS A 170 -6.39 12.21 3.01
N GLU A 171 -7.49 12.93 2.81
CA GLU A 171 -8.63 12.93 3.75
C GLU A 171 -9.25 11.54 3.86
N LEU A 172 -9.45 10.86 2.72
CA LEU A 172 -10.03 9.52 2.69
C LEU A 172 -9.13 8.47 3.35
N ARG A 173 -7.81 8.52 3.17
CA ARG A 173 -6.88 7.59 3.82
C ARG A 173 -7.01 7.65 5.33
N GLN A 174 -6.95 8.86 5.91
CA GLN A 174 -7.09 9.04 7.36
C GLN A 174 -8.44 8.53 7.88
N TRP A 175 -9.51 8.88 7.16
CA TRP A 175 -10.84 8.42 7.51
C TRP A 175 -11.00 6.90 7.38
N VAL A 176 -10.52 6.28 6.29
CA VAL A 176 -10.57 4.82 6.10
C VAL A 176 -9.78 4.12 7.21
N ARG A 177 -8.56 4.57 7.51
CA ARG A 177 -7.76 3.99 8.58
C ARG A 177 -8.48 4.05 9.92
N SER A 178 -9.09 5.18 10.27
CA SER A 178 -9.80 5.33 11.54
C SER A 178 -10.98 4.35 11.65
N ILE A 179 -11.83 4.23 10.62
CA ILE A 179 -12.98 3.32 10.65
C ILE A 179 -12.57 1.85 10.68
N LEU A 180 -11.49 1.47 9.99
CA LEU A 180 -10.97 0.11 10.01
C LEU A 180 -10.46 -0.28 11.40
N LYS A 181 -9.79 0.64 12.10
CA LYS A 181 -9.31 0.45 13.46
C LYS A 181 -10.45 0.40 14.48
N GLU A 182 -11.43 1.27 14.35
CA GLU A 182 -12.62 1.28 15.21
C GLU A 182 -13.43 -0.01 15.10
N GLU A 183 -13.54 -0.57 13.90
CA GLU A 183 -14.27 -1.83 13.66
C GLU A 183 -13.42 -3.10 13.91
N ASP A 184 -12.17 -2.98 14.38
CA ASP A 184 -11.22 -4.09 14.59
C ASP A 184 -11.13 -5.02 13.34
N THR A 185 -11.12 -4.40 12.15
CA THR A 185 -11.16 -5.14 10.88
C THR A 185 -9.76 -5.55 10.46
N THR A 186 -9.55 -6.83 10.17
CA THR A 186 -8.30 -7.32 9.54
C THR A 186 -8.31 -6.97 8.06
N VAL A 187 -7.24 -6.33 7.58
CA VAL A 187 -7.19 -5.75 6.24
C VAL A 187 -5.91 -6.12 5.50
N LEU A 188 -6.06 -6.47 4.22
CA LEU A 188 -4.97 -6.44 3.25
C LEU A 188 -5.23 -5.26 2.30
N PHE A 189 -4.40 -4.24 2.41
CA PHE A 189 -4.45 -3.01 1.62
C PHE A 189 -3.40 -3.05 0.52
N VAL A 190 -3.80 -2.99 -0.73
CA VAL A 190 -2.88 -3.01 -1.88
C VAL A 190 -2.75 -1.62 -2.47
N THR A 191 -1.52 -1.21 -2.70
CA THR A 191 -1.19 0.05 -3.35
C THR A 191 0.13 -0.06 -4.13
N HIS A 192 0.38 0.86 -5.04
CA HIS A 192 1.69 1.08 -5.66
C HIS A 192 2.39 2.33 -5.09
N ASP A 193 1.74 3.05 -4.19
CA ASP A 193 2.23 4.26 -3.54
C ASP A 193 2.84 3.90 -2.18
N ARG A 194 4.13 4.22 -1.99
CA ARG A 194 4.88 3.93 -0.76
C ARG A 194 4.35 4.72 0.44
N ASP A 195 3.94 5.98 0.22
CA ASP A 195 3.45 6.86 1.29
C ASP A 195 2.10 6.35 1.79
N GLU A 196 1.23 5.88 0.89
CA GLU A 196 -0.01 5.20 1.27
C GLU A 196 0.25 3.94 2.09
N ALA A 197 1.25 3.14 1.69
CA ALA A 197 1.59 1.92 2.41
C ALA A 197 2.07 2.19 3.83
N TYR A 198 2.91 3.21 4.00
CA TYR A 198 3.42 3.62 5.31
C TYR A 198 2.32 4.22 6.19
N GLU A 199 1.44 5.05 5.62
CA GLU A 199 0.37 5.71 6.37
C GLU A 199 -0.72 4.72 6.80
N MET A 200 -1.07 3.76 5.93
CA MET A 200 -2.17 2.83 6.17
C MET A 200 -1.77 1.60 6.97
N GLY A 201 -0.60 1.01 6.71
CA GLY A 201 -0.22 -0.28 7.26
C GLY A 201 0.32 -0.24 8.69
N ASP A 202 -0.05 -1.23 9.49
CA ASP A 202 0.67 -1.58 10.72
C ASP A 202 1.95 -2.34 10.36
N ARG A 203 1.90 -3.12 9.28
CA ARG A 203 3.03 -3.73 8.60
C ARG A 203 2.93 -3.49 7.10
N VAL A 204 4.08 -3.55 6.44
CA VAL A 204 4.21 -3.44 4.99
C VAL A 204 4.86 -4.72 4.46
N ALA A 205 4.30 -5.27 3.38
CA ALA A 205 4.86 -6.39 2.63
C ALA A 205 5.28 -5.89 1.24
N VAL A 206 6.53 -6.08 0.87
CA VAL A 206 7.07 -5.70 -0.44
C VAL A 206 7.10 -6.94 -1.32
N LEU A 207 6.34 -6.90 -2.43
CA LEU A 207 6.22 -7.98 -3.40
C LEU A 207 6.96 -7.62 -4.69
N GLN A 208 7.88 -8.48 -5.11
CA GLN A 208 8.55 -8.39 -6.41
C GLN A 208 8.59 -9.76 -7.07
N ASP A 209 8.34 -9.82 -8.36
CA ASP A 209 8.42 -11.05 -9.18
C ASP A 209 7.74 -12.26 -8.54
N GLY A 210 6.56 -12.00 -7.94
CA GLY A 210 5.74 -13.03 -7.30
C GLY A 210 6.24 -13.52 -5.94
N ARG A 211 7.22 -12.85 -5.30
CA ARG A 211 7.77 -13.22 -3.99
C ARG A 211 7.75 -12.05 -3.03
N PHE A 212 7.54 -12.32 -1.76
CA PHE A 212 7.75 -11.32 -0.72
C PHE A 212 9.26 -11.16 -0.47
N LEU A 213 9.77 -9.94 -0.66
CA LEU A 213 11.16 -9.61 -0.38
C LEU A 213 11.37 -9.24 1.08
N GLN A 214 10.40 -8.56 1.66
CA GLN A 214 10.43 -8.17 3.07
C GLN A 214 9.01 -7.92 3.58
N ILE A 215 8.79 -8.27 4.86
CA ILE A 215 7.55 -7.96 5.58
C ILE A 215 7.95 -7.45 6.97
N GLY A 216 7.58 -6.21 7.30
CA GLY A 216 7.95 -5.60 8.57
C GLY A 216 7.10 -4.37 8.89
N SER A 217 7.34 -3.76 10.04
CA SER A 217 6.76 -2.45 10.36
C SER A 217 7.25 -1.38 9.37
N PRO A 218 6.53 -0.26 9.20
CA PRO A 218 6.98 0.88 8.39
C PRO A 218 8.42 1.30 8.71
N GLY A 219 8.78 1.37 10.00
CA GLY A 219 10.14 1.72 10.44
C GLY A 219 11.19 0.67 10.05
N GLU A 220 10.89 -0.63 10.18
CA GLU A 220 11.81 -1.70 9.75
C GLU A 220 12.06 -1.65 8.24
N ILE A 221 11.02 -1.48 7.43
CA ILE A 221 11.16 -1.37 5.96
C ILE A 221 11.99 -0.14 5.57
N TYR A 222 11.78 0.98 6.26
CA TYR A 222 12.48 2.23 5.97
C TYR A 222 13.93 2.21 6.41
N TYR A 223 14.20 1.85 7.68
CA TYR A 223 15.54 1.96 8.29
C TYR A 223 16.42 0.73 8.06
N ASN A 224 15.83 -0.45 7.86
CA ASN A 224 16.52 -1.73 7.72
C ASN A 224 15.98 -2.50 6.50
N PRO A 225 16.08 -1.93 5.27
CA PRO A 225 15.64 -2.64 4.07
C PRO A 225 16.49 -3.89 3.85
N ALA A 226 15.84 -5.00 3.48
CA ALA A 226 16.50 -6.29 3.27
C ALA A 226 17.33 -6.35 1.97
N SER A 227 17.13 -5.42 1.05
CA SER A 227 17.85 -5.43 -0.23
C SER A 227 17.90 -4.04 -0.85
N PRO A 228 18.83 -3.80 -1.83
CA PRO A 228 18.87 -2.57 -2.61
C PRO A 228 17.54 -2.24 -3.30
N PHE A 229 16.82 -3.26 -3.77
CA PHE A 229 15.50 -3.05 -4.37
C PHE A 229 14.50 -2.49 -3.35
N VAL A 230 14.39 -3.11 -2.17
CA VAL A 230 13.47 -2.63 -1.12
C VAL A 230 13.82 -1.20 -0.73
N ALA A 231 15.11 -0.89 -0.53
CA ALA A 231 15.57 0.46 -0.19
C ALA A 231 15.17 1.49 -1.23
N SER A 232 15.48 1.25 -2.52
CA SER A 232 15.20 2.20 -3.60
C SER A 232 13.71 2.29 -3.95
N PHE A 233 12.96 1.22 -3.74
CA PHE A 233 11.53 1.20 -4.00
C PHE A 233 10.73 1.91 -2.89
N MET A 234 11.14 1.71 -1.63
CA MET A 234 10.40 2.19 -0.47
C MET A 234 10.88 3.53 0.09
N SER A 235 12.07 4.00 -0.30
CA SER A 235 12.63 5.27 0.18
C SER A 235 13.55 5.93 -0.86
N ASP A 236 13.83 7.21 -0.65
CA ASP A 236 14.83 7.92 -1.45
C ASP A 236 16.20 7.68 -0.82
N VAL A 237 17.01 6.86 -1.47
CA VAL A 237 18.33 6.44 -1.00
C VAL A 237 19.38 6.54 -2.10
N LEU A 238 20.61 6.70 -1.70
CA LEU A 238 21.78 6.49 -2.54
C LEU A 238 22.39 5.13 -2.18
N ILE A 239 22.41 4.22 -3.13
CA ILE A 239 23.02 2.88 -2.95
C ILE A 239 24.52 3.02 -3.19
N LEU A 240 25.31 2.65 -2.19
CA LEU A 240 26.76 2.67 -2.21
C LEU A 240 27.27 1.25 -2.34
N GLN A 241 27.95 0.91 -3.42
CA GLN A 241 28.50 -0.42 -3.63
C GLN A 241 27.56 -1.52 -3.08
N GLU A 242 26.96 -2.30 -3.78
CA GLU A 242 25.97 -3.36 -3.55
C GLU A 242 25.47 -3.68 -2.11
N GLN A 243 26.19 -3.27 -1.08
CA GLN A 243 25.92 -3.63 0.33
C GLN A 243 25.62 -2.45 1.27
N GLN A 244 25.78 -1.22 0.81
CA GLN A 244 25.57 -0.03 1.64
C GLN A 244 24.63 0.96 1.00
N PHE A 245 24.01 1.77 1.83
CA PHE A 245 23.12 2.84 1.38
C PHE A 245 23.12 4.00 2.37
N VAL A 246 22.69 5.15 1.89
CA VAL A 246 22.40 6.34 2.72
C VAL A 246 21.08 6.95 2.31
N HIS A 247 20.25 7.30 3.28
CA HIS A 247 18.99 8.00 3.01
C HIS A 247 19.23 9.42 2.51
N ALA A 248 18.45 9.87 1.55
CA ALA A 248 18.51 11.22 0.98
C ALA A 248 18.46 12.31 2.06
N SER A 249 17.71 12.11 3.13
CA SER A 249 17.61 13.03 4.28
C SER A 249 18.91 13.24 5.05
N HIS A 250 19.88 12.34 4.93
CA HIS A 250 21.20 12.41 5.56
C HIS A 250 22.30 12.86 4.60
N ILE A 251 21.94 13.13 3.35
CA ILE A 251 22.88 13.62 2.34
C ILE A 251 22.86 15.14 2.35
N ARG A 252 24.03 15.72 2.44
CA ARG A 252 24.26 17.16 2.32
C ARG A 252 24.98 17.46 1.01
N VAL A 253 24.69 18.64 0.44
CA VAL A 253 25.31 19.10 -0.80
C VAL A 253 26.22 20.26 -0.48
N VAL A 254 27.43 20.26 -1.05
CA VAL A 254 28.42 21.32 -0.88
C VAL A 254 29.05 21.66 -2.23
N PRO A 255 29.49 22.93 -2.42
CA PRO A 255 30.12 23.35 -3.68
C PRO A 255 31.56 22.86 -3.83
N SER A 256 32.23 22.45 -2.74
CA SER A 256 33.63 22.05 -2.75
C SER A 256 33.96 21.04 -1.65
N VAL A 257 34.95 20.18 -1.87
CA VAL A 257 35.40 19.08 -0.97
C VAL A 257 36.58 19.50 -0.06
N LYS A 258 36.99 20.76 0.00
CA LYS A 258 38.31 21.15 0.57
C LYS A 258 38.54 20.76 2.03
N ASP A 259 37.51 20.44 2.80
CA ASP A 259 37.62 20.13 4.22
C ASP A 259 36.77 18.93 4.66
N LEU A 260 36.33 18.04 3.72
CA LEU A 260 35.52 16.87 4.05
C LEU A 260 36.41 15.66 4.34
N THR A 261 36.24 15.08 5.52
CA THR A 261 36.86 13.79 5.92
C THR A 261 35.92 12.62 5.68
N SER A 262 34.66 12.88 5.37
CA SER A 262 33.58 11.90 5.18
C SER A 262 33.49 11.43 3.72
N PRO A 263 32.91 10.26 3.45
CA PRO A 263 32.63 9.81 2.07
C PRO A 263 31.86 10.85 1.28
N CYS A 264 32.33 11.16 0.09
CA CYS A 264 31.70 12.13 -0.79
C CYS A 264 31.62 11.64 -2.23
N TRP A 265 30.62 12.09 -2.94
CA TRP A 265 30.34 11.69 -4.33
C TRP A 265 30.14 12.92 -5.20
N LYS A 266 30.70 12.90 -6.39
CA LYS A 266 30.51 13.96 -7.36
C LYS A 266 29.12 13.81 -8.02
N GLY A 267 28.35 14.89 -8.03
CA GLY A 267 27.03 14.96 -8.66
C GLY A 267 26.93 16.10 -9.66
N THR A 268 26.10 15.93 -10.66
CA THR A 268 25.74 16.97 -11.63
C THR A 268 24.26 17.30 -11.49
N VAL A 269 23.95 18.56 -11.23
CA VAL A 269 22.57 19.05 -11.19
C VAL A 269 22.00 19.02 -12.61
N ARG A 270 20.96 18.23 -12.82
CA ARG A 270 20.30 18.09 -14.12
C ARG A 270 19.08 18.98 -14.26
N GLN A 271 18.30 19.07 -13.19
CA GLN A 271 17.03 19.79 -13.22
C GLN A 271 16.68 20.36 -11.84
N LYS A 272 16.07 21.54 -11.86
CA LYS A 272 15.40 22.12 -10.69
C LYS A 272 13.90 21.94 -10.85
N LEU A 273 13.25 21.36 -9.84
CA LEU A 273 11.82 21.14 -9.76
C LEU A 273 11.27 21.94 -8.57
N PHE A 274 10.05 22.45 -8.69
CA PHE A 274 9.36 23.06 -7.57
C PHE A 274 8.22 22.12 -7.12
N MET A 275 8.34 21.57 -5.91
CA MET A 275 7.37 20.61 -5.36
C MET A 275 7.01 20.99 -3.93
N ALA A 276 5.71 21.04 -3.63
CA ALA A 276 5.16 21.30 -2.30
C ALA A 276 5.76 22.54 -1.59
N GLY A 277 6.03 23.62 -2.34
CA GLY A 277 6.59 24.86 -1.78
C GLY A 277 8.12 24.85 -1.61
N THR A 278 8.82 23.81 -2.07
CA THR A 278 10.27 23.64 -1.92
C THR A 278 10.92 23.39 -3.28
N ASP A 279 12.10 23.96 -3.47
CA ASP A 279 12.95 23.65 -4.61
C ASP A 279 13.63 22.29 -4.40
N ILE A 280 13.35 21.37 -5.30
CA ILE A 280 13.96 20.03 -5.35
C ILE A 280 14.93 20.00 -6.52
N TYR A 281 16.14 19.53 -6.28
CA TYR A 281 17.14 19.40 -7.31
C TYR A 281 17.35 17.92 -7.65
N GLU A 282 17.16 17.57 -8.93
CA GLU A 282 17.54 16.26 -9.44
C GLU A 282 19.05 16.28 -9.72
N ILE A 283 19.78 15.47 -8.97
CA ILE A 283 21.24 15.35 -9.05
C ILE A 283 21.59 13.96 -9.58
N TRP A 284 22.41 13.93 -10.61
CA TRP A 284 22.98 12.68 -11.13
C TRP A 284 24.34 12.43 -10.48
N VAL A 285 24.48 11.30 -9.80
CA VAL A 285 25.72 10.86 -9.14
C VAL A 285 26.45 9.93 -10.12
N GLU A 286 27.53 10.42 -10.71
CA GLU A 286 28.19 9.77 -11.86
C GLU A 286 28.85 8.43 -11.50
N GLU A 287 29.55 8.38 -10.37
CA GLU A 287 30.26 7.19 -9.89
C GLU A 287 29.31 6.03 -9.59
N LEU A 288 28.12 6.34 -9.10
CA LEU A 288 27.11 5.36 -8.70
C LEU A 288 26.06 5.13 -9.79
N ARG A 289 26.05 5.94 -10.85
CA ARG A 289 25.04 5.94 -11.94
C ARG A 289 23.60 6.00 -11.42
N GLN A 290 23.39 6.82 -10.39
CA GLN A 290 22.08 6.99 -9.76
C GLN A 290 21.65 8.46 -9.78
N LYS A 291 20.34 8.65 -9.77
CA LYS A 291 19.76 9.98 -9.56
C LYS A 291 19.21 10.09 -8.16
N LEU A 292 19.33 11.28 -7.60
CA LEU A 292 18.81 11.62 -6.30
C LEU A 292 18.09 12.97 -6.36
N ASN A 293 16.95 13.05 -5.69
CA ASN A 293 16.17 14.28 -5.56
C ASN A 293 16.38 14.84 -4.16
N LEU A 294 16.96 16.03 -4.05
CA LEU A 294 17.26 16.65 -2.76
C LEU A 294 16.61 18.04 -2.67
N PRO A 295 15.96 18.37 -1.55
CA PRO A 295 15.59 19.73 -1.24
C PRO A 295 16.86 20.52 -0.87
N LEU A 296 17.15 21.59 -1.60
CA LEU A 296 18.31 22.45 -1.34
C LEU A 296 17.81 23.88 -1.10
N GLY A 297 18.22 24.47 0.02
CA GLY A 297 17.86 25.84 0.41
C GLY A 297 18.72 26.94 -0.26
N TRP A 298 19.27 26.69 -1.43
CA TRP A 298 20.23 27.60 -2.08
C TRP A 298 19.71 28.15 -3.40
N ASP A 299 19.85 29.44 -3.58
CA ASP A 299 19.23 30.24 -4.68
C ASP A 299 19.78 30.05 -6.09
N SER A 300 20.64 29.13 -6.39
CA SER A 300 21.00 28.72 -7.75
C SER A 300 22.21 27.79 -7.76
N ILE A 301 21.99 26.50 -7.69
CA ILE A 301 23.04 25.52 -7.94
C ILE A 301 22.88 25.06 -9.38
N ASN A 302 23.85 25.39 -10.21
CA ASN A 302 23.98 24.88 -11.56
C ASN A 302 25.35 24.21 -11.71
N GLY A 303 25.38 23.03 -12.34
CA GLY A 303 26.61 22.33 -12.66
C GLY A 303 27.02 21.28 -11.65
N THR A 304 28.31 21.20 -11.32
CA THR A 304 28.89 20.17 -10.46
C THR A 304 28.74 20.53 -9.00
N VAL A 305 28.30 19.57 -8.21
CA VAL A 305 28.16 19.62 -6.75
C VAL A 305 28.80 18.40 -6.12
N TRP A 306 29.04 18.46 -4.82
CA TRP A 306 29.51 17.33 -4.06
C TRP A 306 28.45 16.94 -3.02
N LEU A 307 28.12 15.65 -2.99
CA LEU A 307 27.24 15.06 -1.99
C LEU A 307 28.11 14.39 -0.94
N TYR A 308 27.80 14.56 0.32
CA TYR A 308 28.47 13.83 1.39
C TYR A 308 27.48 13.37 2.44
N ALA A 309 27.84 12.31 3.15
CA ALA A 309 27.14 11.83 4.32
C ALA A 309 28.15 11.49 5.43
N GLU A 310 27.76 11.70 6.67
CA GLU A 310 28.55 11.27 7.82
C GLU A 310 28.58 9.74 7.87
N GLU A 311 29.71 9.13 8.26
CA GLU A 311 29.89 7.67 8.27
C GLU A 311 28.82 6.94 9.09
N GLU A 312 28.37 7.54 10.20
CA GLU A 312 27.30 7.02 11.05
C GLU A 312 25.95 6.88 10.35
N ASN A 313 25.73 7.62 9.26
CA ASN A 313 24.51 7.59 8.45
C ASN A 313 24.58 6.61 7.28
N ILE A 314 25.74 6.02 7.02
CA ILE A 314 25.92 4.95 6.04
C ILE A 314 25.52 3.65 6.67
N ARG A 315 24.54 2.97 6.09
CA ARG A 315 23.99 1.71 6.58
C ARG A 315 24.34 0.57 5.64
N THR A 316 24.43 -0.63 6.21
CA THR A 316 24.68 -1.87 5.46
C THR A 316 23.38 -2.66 5.39
N PHE A 317 23.09 -3.26 4.23
CA PHE A 317 21.96 -4.18 4.10
C PHE A 317 22.17 -5.39 4.98
N GLN A 318 21.13 -5.79 5.72
CA GLN A 318 21.14 -7.05 6.46
C GLN A 318 20.81 -8.16 5.45
N ILE A 319 21.83 -8.80 4.91
CA ILE A 319 21.65 -10.01 4.08
C ILE A 319 21.37 -11.14 5.06
N GLU A 320 20.13 -11.65 5.10
CA GLU A 320 19.86 -12.95 5.73
C GLU A 320 20.52 -14.02 4.85
N GLU A 321 21.48 -14.79 5.43
CA GLU A 321 22.13 -15.94 4.79
C GLU A 321 21.14 -17.08 4.53
#